data_7ad5759fbc655e39e66dbbcbe5865d07
#
_entry.id   7ad5759fbc655e39e66dbbcbe5865d07
#
_cell.length_a   1.000
_cell.length_b   1.000
_cell.length_c   1.000
_cell.angle_alpha   90.00
_cell.angle_beta   90.00
_cell.angle_gamma   90.00
#
_symmetry.space_group_name_H-M   'P 1'
#
loop_
_entity.id
_entity.type
_entity.pdbx_description
1 polymer ?
#
loop_
_entity_poly.entity_id
_entity_poly.type
_entity_poly.pdbx_seq_one_letter_code
_entity_poly.pdbx_strand_id
1 'polypeptide(L)'
;MKNILDMFRFLIWIFQAIYYLRRYHIDIVFCKGGYVALPVVLAAKLLGKPIYVHESDTRPWLVNRIASKFAKHIYTGFSKVLPWAKVVWQLLSDELVVNTDWLEKSSQTNILLMGWSQWAMTLYSAILELLPALESENFHFTVILGKLNTQLKSDFETFSNVEVREFCSQKELWALYMRSDIAITRAGTTSLAEQDLFDLKLIMVPIPRTHDQFANAKRYVEQRDGILLDQDSPDFKAKLLAELLKLKNFKKTITQKDIKTAILEPKKQILSDMIG
;
A
#
# COMPACT_ATOMS: atom_id res chain seq x y z
N MET A 1 -30.39 19.06 -7.64
CA MET A 1 -30.39 19.78 -6.35
C MET A 1 -29.19 19.38 -5.46
N LYS A 2 -28.78 18.10 -5.34
CA LYS A 2 -27.59 17.71 -4.53
C LYS A 2 -26.31 18.46 -4.95
N ASN A 3 -26.03 18.59 -6.24
CA ASN A 3 -24.80 19.23 -6.75
C ASN A 3 -24.65 20.72 -6.37
N ILE A 4 -25.75 21.47 -6.24
CA ILE A 4 -25.71 22.90 -5.87
C ILE A 4 -25.36 23.05 -4.39
N LEU A 5 -25.98 22.24 -3.52
CA LEU A 5 -25.67 22.21 -2.09
C LEU A 5 -24.22 21.78 -1.82
N ASP A 6 -23.71 20.84 -2.59
CA ASP A 6 -22.32 20.39 -2.45
C ASP A 6 -21.32 21.48 -2.91
N MET A 7 -21.68 22.29 -3.92
CA MET A 7 -20.89 23.44 -4.33
C MET A 7 -20.85 24.52 -3.23
N PHE A 8 -21.99 24.81 -2.60
CA PHE A 8 -22.01 25.75 -1.46
C PHE A 8 -21.20 25.23 -0.26
N ARG A 9 -21.32 23.93 0.08
CA ARG A 9 -20.50 23.31 1.12
C ARG A 9 -19.02 23.41 0.81
N PHE A 10 -18.63 23.17 -0.44
CA PHE A 10 -17.25 23.29 -0.88
C PHE A 10 -16.69 24.72 -0.69
N LEU A 11 -17.46 25.75 -1.03
CA LEU A 11 -17.09 27.14 -0.75
C LEU A 11 -16.93 27.41 0.74
N ILE A 12 -17.86 26.93 1.56
CA ILE A 12 -17.76 27.05 3.03
C ILE A 12 -16.46 26.40 3.52
N TRP A 13 -16.08 25.22 3.02
CA TRP A 13 -14.84 24.55 3.40
C TRP A 13 -13.59 25.35 3.00
N ILE A 14 -13.62 26.08 1.89
CA ILE A 14 -12.50 26.99 1.53
C ILE A 14 -12.40 28.12 2.57
N PHE A 15 -13.52 28.76 2.93
CA PHE A 15 -13.49 29.82 3.96
C PHE A 15 -13.04 29.29 5.33
N GLN A 16 -13.51 28.12 5.73
CA GLN A 16 -13.04 27.46 6.95
C GLN A 16 -11.54 27.18 6.88
N ALA A 17 -11.05 26.68 5.77
CA ALA A 17 -9.62 26.42 5.57
C ALA A 17 -8.80 27.73 5.65
N ILE A 18 -9.28 28.83 5.03
CA ILE A 18 -8.64 30.15 5.14
C ILE A 18 -8.59 30.60 6.61
N TYR A 19 -9.71 30.46 7.33
CA TYR A 19 -9.76 30.80 8.74
C TYR A 19 -8.74 30.01 9.56
N TYR A 20 -8.67 28.67 9.40
CA TYR A 20 -7.74 27.84 10.16
C TYR A 20 -6.28 28.10 9.78
N LEU A 21 -5.97 28.25 8.49
CA LEU A 21 -4.60 28.57 8.05
C LEU A 21 -4.09 29.87 8.63
N ARG A 22 -4.96 30.89 8.77
CA ARG A 22 -4.63 32.17 9.43
C ARG A 22 -4.59 32.04 10.95
N ARG A 23 -5.61 31.41 11.55
CA ARG A 23 -5.75 31.29 13.01
C ARG A 23 -4.60 30.56 13.66
N TYR A 24 -4.10 29.52 13.01
CA TYR A 24 -2.99 28.70 13.50
C TYR A 24 -1.63 29.08 12.90
N HIS A 25 -1.53 30.19 12.20
CA HIS A 25 -0.29 30.69 11.58
C HIS A 25 0.43 29.61 10.76
N ILE A 26 -0.32 28.86 9.93
CA ILE A 26 0.25 27.80 9.11
C ILE A 26 1.09 28.42 7.98
N ASP A 27 2.35 28.05 7.87
CA ASP A 27 3.27 28.57 6.87
C ASP A 27 3.38 27.69 5.63
N ILE A 28 3.18 26.38 5.76
CA ILE A 28 3.36 25.39 4.70
C ILE A 28 2.16 24.45 4.67
N VAL A 29 1.72 24.07 3.47
CA VAL A 29 0.69 23.04 3.27
C VAL A 29 1.30 21.85 2.54
N PHE A 30 1.25 20.67 3.18
CA PHE A 30 1.63 19.40 2.57
C PHE A 30 0.39 18.59 2.21
N CYS A 31 0.25 18.23 0.94
CA CYS A 31 -0.91 17.52 0.39
C CYS A 31 -0.52 16.13 -0.10
N LYS A 32 -1.14 15.10 0.48
CA LYS A 32 -1.04 13.71 -0.02
C LYS A 32 -2.19 13.30 -0.95
N GLY A 33 -3.06 14.25 -1.32
CA GLY A 33 -4.25 13.98 -2.09
C GLY A 33 -5.47 13.72 -1.22
N GLY A 34 -6.48 13.11 -1.83
CA GLY A 34 -7.79 12.94 -1.21
C GLY A 34 -8.69 14.16 -1.42
N TYR A 35 -9.95 13.92 -1.63
CA TYR A 35 -10.93 14.92 -2.04
C TYR A 35 -11.11 16.06 -1.01
N VAL A 36 -10.98 15.75 0.28
CA VAL A 36 -11.09 16.75 1.36
C VAL A 36 -9.89 17.71 1.42
N ALA A 37 -8.78 17.42 0.78
CA ALA A 37 -7.62 18.30 0.74
C ALA A 37 -7.78 19.47 -0.24
N LEU A 38 -8.68 19.38 -1.23
CA LEU A 38 -8.82 20.41 -2.26
C LEU A 38 -9.18 21.80 -1.71
N PRO A 39 -10.15 21.96 -0.78
CA PRO A 39 -10.43 23.26 -0.17
C PRO A 39 -9.21 23.86 0.53
N VAL A 40 -8.41 23.04 1.24
CA VAL A 40 -7.20 23.49 1.94
C VAL A 40 -6.12 23.94 0.96
N VAL A 41 -5.93 23.20 -0.12
CA VAL A 41 -4.98 23.53 -1.20
C VAL A 41 -5.36 24.85 -1.87
N LEU A 42 -6.65 25.06 -2.17
CA LEU A 42 -7.14 26.32 -2.76
C LEU A 42 -7.00 27.49 -1.78
N ALA A 43 -7.33 27.30 -0.51
CA ALA A 43 -7.15 28.29 0.53
C ALA A 43 -5.66 28.69 0.69
N ALA A 44 -4.75 27.72 0.70
CA ALA A 44 -3.31 27.96 0.74
C ALA A 44 -2.84 28.77 -0.47
N LYS A 45 -3.32 28.42 -1.67
CA LYS A 45 -3.04 29.19 -2.90
C LYS A 45 -3.52 30.64 -2.79
N LEU A 46 -4.74 30.87 -2.31
CA LEU A 46 -5.30 32.22 -2.10
C LEU A 46 -4.51 33.05 -1.08
N LEU A 47 -3.93 32.39 -0.09
CA LEU A 47 -3.12 33.00 0.95
C LEU A 47 -1.62 33.15 0.58
N GLY A 48 -1.22 32.71 -0.62
CA GLY A 48 0.19 32.73 -1.04
C GLY A 48 1.09 31.77 -0.25
N LYS A 49 0.50 30.75 0.44
CA LYS A 49 1.27 29.79 1.21
C LYS A 49 1.88 28.72 0.28
N PRO A 50 3.16 28.32 0.49
CA PRO A 50 3.80 27.29 -0.29
C PRO A 50 3.09 25.94 -0.10
N ILE A 51 2.87 25.24 -1.21
CA ILE A 51 2.20 23.94 -1.26
C ILE A 51 3.18 22.91 -1.75
N TYR A 52 3.24 21.80 -1.03
CA TYR A 52 4.02 20.63 -1.36
C TYR A 52 3.07 19.46 -1.60
N VAL A 53 3.28 18.68 -2.66
CA VAL A 53 2.39 17.59 -3.06
C VAL A 53 3.16 16.30 -3.07
N HIS A 54 2.59 15.24 -2.48
CA HIS A 54 3.08 13.88 -2.63
C HIS A 54 2.00 12.99 -3.23
N GLU A 55 2.28 12.41 -4.41
CA GLU A 55 1.41 11.44 -5.05
C GLU A 55 1.96 10.02 -4.83
N SER A 56 1.17 9.18 -4.20
CA SER A 56 1.54 7.80 -3.88
C SER A 56 1.29 6.84 -5.04
N ASP A 57 0.28 7.11 -5.87
CA ASP A 57 -0.21 6.21 -6.90
C ASP A 57 0.40 6.50 -8.27
N THR A 58 0.35 5.51 -9.15
CA THR A 58 0.81 5.68 -10.54
C THR A 58 -0.15 6.54 -11.37
N ARG A 59 -1.42 6.61 -10.96
CA ARG A 59 -2.43 7.48 -11.54
C ARG A 59 -2.77 8.60 -10.57
N PRO A 60 -2.34 9.83 -10.84
CA PRO A 60 -2.53 10.91 -9.87
C PRO A 60 -4.00 11.26 -9.70
N TRP A 61 -4.40 11.39 -8.44
CA TRP A 61 -5.73 11.85 -8.08
C TRP A 61 -6.00 13.26 -8.57
N LEU A 62 -7.27 13.56 -8.86
CA LEU A 62 -7.68 14.87 -9.38
C LEU A 62 -7.15 16.03 -8.51
N VAL A 63 -7.19 15.89 -7.20
CA VAL A 63 -6.70 16.90 -6.26
C VAL A 63 -5.21 17.13 -6.45
N ASN A 64 -4.39 16.09 -6.56
CA ASN A 64 -2.96 16.23 -6.79
C ASN A 64 -2.65 16.78 -8.18
N ARG A 65 -3.44 16.46 -9.20
CA ARG A 65 -3.33 17.06 -10.54
C ARG A 65 -3.63 18.58 -10.54
N ILE A 66 -4.60 19.01 -9.71
CA ILE A 66 -4.91 20.43 -9.53
C ILE A 66 -3.81 21.11 -8.72
N ALA A 67 -3.45 20.54 -7.56
CA ALA A 67 -2.46 21.07 -6.67
C ALA A 67 -1.07 21.21 -7.31
N SER A 68 -0.67 20.25 -8.16
CA SER A 68 0.62 20.24 -8.84
C SER A 68 0.84 21.44 -9.77
N LYS A 69 -0.25 22.09 -10.26
CA LYS A 69 -0.15 23.26 -11.13
C LYS A 69 0.39 24.52 -10.42
N PHE A 70 0.38 24.52 -9.09
CA PHE A 70 0.84 25.65 -8.28
C PHE A 70 1.62 25.23 -7.04
N ALA A 71 2.00 23.97 -6.96
CA ALA A 71 2.86 23.46 -5.90
C ALA A 71 4.31 24.00 -6.06
N LYS A 72 4.96 24.32 -4.94
CA LYS A 72 6.38 24.66 -4.91
C LYS A 72 7.25 23.46 -5.24
N HIS A 73 6.89 22.29 -4.70
CA HIS A 73 7.52 20.99 -5.01
C HIS A 73 6.49 19.89 -5.13
N ILE A 74 6.79 18.93 -6.02
CA ILE A 74 5.97 17.74 -6.26
C ILE A 74 6.84 16.52 -6.04
N TYR A 75 6.34 15.57 -5.25
CA TYR A 75 6.95 14.28 -4.99
C TYR A 75 6.05 13.15 -5.44
N THR A 76 6.63 12.07 -5.90
CA THR A 76 5.85 10.90 -6.37
C THR A 76 6.49 9.60 -5.89
N GLY A 77 5.64 8.61 -5.61
CA GLY A 77 6.09 7.27 -5.30
C GLY A 77 6.64 6.52 -6.52
N PHE A 78 6.21 6.88 -7.72
CA PHE A 78 6.64 6.26 -8.97
C PHE A 78 7.14 7.29 -9.95
N SER A 79 8.03 6.89 -10.87
CA SER A 79 8.54 7.78 -11.91
C SER A 79 7.46 8.15 -12.93
N LYS A 80 7.59 9.33 -13.55
CA LYS A 80 6.75 9.80 -14.66
C LYS A 80 5.24 9.89 -14.36
N VAL A 81 4.87 10.13 -13.09
CA VAL A 81 3.46 10.28 -12.66
C VAL A 81 2.95 11.71 -12.84
N LEU A 82 3.72 12.68 -12.39
CA LEU A 82 3.42 14.11 -12.54
C LEU A 82 4.62 14.83 -13.16
N PRO A 83 4.40 15.91 -13.95
CA PRO A 83 5.49 16.73 -14.48
C PRO A 83 6.34 17.33 -13.33
N TRP A 84 7.65 17.39 -13.53
CA TRP A 84 8.62 18.02 -12.63
C TRP A 84 8.71 17.40 -11.24
N ALA A 85 8.11 16.20 -11.04
CA ALA A 85 8.10 15.54 -9.75
C ALA A 85 9.46 14.89 -9.44
N LYS A 86 9.89 15.03 -8.19
CA LYS A 86 10.98 14.25 -7.60
C LYS A 86 10.43 12.89 -7.16
N VAL A 87 11.09 11.80 -7.50
CA VAL A 87 10.71 10.46 -7.03
C VAL A 87 11.31 10.23 -5.65
N VAL A 88 10.46 10.05 -4.63
CA VAL A 88 10.88 9.87 -3.23
C VAL A 88 10.31 8.60 -2.60
N TRP A 89 9.70 7.71 -3.40
CA TRP A 89 9.02 6.50 -2.95
C TRP A 89 7.86 6.80 -1.98
N GLN A 90 7.46 5.84 -1.16
CA GLN A 90 6.34 6.01 -0.22
C GLN A 90 6.82 6.56 1.13
N LEU A 91 5.97 7.38 1.76
CA LEU A 91 6.21 7.86 3.11
C LEU A 91 5.66 6.84 4.12
N LEU A 92 6.55 6.03 4.67
CA LEU A 92 6.22 4.99 5.63
C LEU A 92 6.32 5.50 7.07
N SER A 93 5.69 4.78 8.03
CA SER A 93 5.75 5.14 9.45
C SER A 93 7.17 4.94 10.02
N ASP A 94 7.61 5.84 10.92
CA ASP A 94 8.88 5.73 11.62
C ASP A 94 8.90 4.58 12.66
N GLU A 95 7.71 4.12 13.05
CA GLU A 95 7.54 3.01 13.97
C GLU A 95 7.93 1.65 13.35
N LEU A 96 8.20 1.62 12.04
CA LEU A 96 8.66 0.44 11.28
C LEU A 96 10.05 -0.08 11.69
N VAL A 97 10.73 0.55 12.63
CA VAL A 97 12.01 0.08 13.14
C VAL A 97 11.77 -1.12 14.04
N VAL A 98 11.87 -2.32 13.47
CA VAL A 98 11.64 -3.59 14.19
C VAL A 98 12.98 -4.12 14.69
N ASN A 99 12.98 -4.60 15.95
CA ASN A 99 14.08 -5.39 16.48
C ASN A 99 14.06 -6.79 15.81
N THR A 100 15.14 -7.17 15.16
CA THR A 100 15.26 -8.38 14.33
C THR A 100 15.77 -9.62 15.08
N ASP A 101 15.93 -9.54 16.41
CA ASP A 101 16.69 -10.53 17.20
C ASP A 101 16.00 -11.91 17.34
N TRP A 102 14.79 -12.11 16.76
CA TRP A 102 13.99 -13.32 16.95
C TRP A 102 13.44 -13.94 15.64
N LEU A 103 14.22 -13.87 14.58
CA LEU A 103 13.89 -14.56 13.34
C LEU A 103 14.24 -16.05 13.47
N GLU A 104 13.27 -16.87 13.89
CA GLU A 104 13.38 -18.30 13.67
C GLU A 104 13.29 -18.59 12.16
N LYS A 105 14.34 -19.20 11.62
CA LYS A 105 14.37 -19.65 10.22
C LYS A 105 13.47 -20.88 10.09
N SER A 106 12.27 -20.72 9.60
CA SER A 106 11.42 -21.84 9.21
C SER A 106 12.05 -22.58 8.02
N SER A 107 11.96 -23.93 8.02
CA SER A 107 12.30 -24.74 6.85
C SER A 107 11.27 -24.60 5.73
N GLN A 108 10.02 -24.28 6.09
CA GLN A 108 8.92 -24.08 5.15
C GLN A 108 8.96 -22.69 4.52
N THR A 109 8.48 -22.57 3.29
CA THR A 109 8.22 -21.27 2.65
C THR A 109 7.00 -20.60 3.28
N ASN A 110 7.22 -19.48 3.96
CA ASN A 110 6.17 -18.76 4.67
C ASN A 110 5.44 -17.80 3.74
N ILE A 111 4.15 -17.97 3.60
CA ILE A 111 3.27 -17.16 2.75
C ILE A 111 2.34 -16.34 3.63
N LEU A 112 2.36 -15.02 3.43
CA LEU A 112 1.39 -14.11 4.03
C LEU A 112 0.29 -13.80 3.03
N LEU A 113 -0.95 -14.14 3.38
CA LEU A 113 -2.14 -13.80 2.60
C LEU A 113 -2.88 -12.64 3.26
N MET A 114 -3.05 -11.55 2.53
CA MET A 114 -3.74 -10.36 3.03
C MET A 114 -4.55 -9.65 1.95
N GLY A 115 -5.85 -9.48 2.19
CA GLY A 115 -6.78 -8.87 1.24
C GLY A 115 -7.27 -7.46 1.60
N TRP A 116 -7.25 -7.08 2.86
CA TRP A 116 -7.56 -5.77 3.49
C TRP A 116 -8.93 -5.14 3.23
N SER A 117 -9.80 -5.69 2.39
CA SER A 117 -11.03 -5.00 1.98
C SER A 117 -12.23 -5.94 1.90
N GLN A 118 -13.42 -5.33 1.76
CA GLN A 118 -14.66 -6.04 1.44
C GLN A 118 -14.56 -6.93 0.19
N TRP A 119 -13.69 -6.58 -0.76
CA TRP A 119 -13.45 -7.29 -2.02
C TRP A 119 -12.39 -8.39 -1.92
N ALA A 120 -12.00 -8.78 -0.70
CA ALA A 120 -11.00 -9.83 -0.49
C ALA A 120 -11.58 -11.24 -0.64
N MET A 121 -12.90 -11.41 -0.53
CA MET A 121 -13.59 -12.70 -0.56
C MET A 121 -13.16 -13.57 -1.76
N THR A 122 -13.14 -13.02 -2.97
CA THR A 122 -12.72 -13.77 -4.17
C THR A 122 -11.31 -14.32 -4.06
N LEU A 123 -10.39 -13.55 -3.48
CA LEU A 123 -9.01 -13.99 -3.27
C LEU A 123 -8.93 -15.09 -2.21
N TYR A 124 -9.60 -14.93 -1.08
CA TYR A 124 -9.62 -15.94 -0.02
C TYR A 124 -10.28 -17.23 -0.46
N SER A 125 -11.43 -17.16 -1.17
CA SER A 125 -12.09 -18.34 -1.71
C SER A 125 -11.20 -19.08 -2.73
N ALA A 126 -10.49 -18.37 -3.57
CA ALA A 126 -9.56 -18.98 -4.53
C ALA A 126 -8.43 -19.73 -3.81
N ILE A 127 -7.87 -19.15 -2.74
CA ILE A 127 -6.82 -19.83 -1.95
C ILE A 127 -7.40 -21.05 -1.23
N LEU A 128 -8.58 -20.94 -0.60
CA LEU A 128 -9.25 -22.10 0.05
C LEU A 128 -9.42 -23.28 -0.90
N GLU A 129 -9.82 -23.02 -2.13
CA GLU A 129 -9.97 -24.07 -3.15
C GLU A 129 -8.62 -24.69 -3.57
N LEU A 130 -7.51 -23.97 -3.43
CA LEU A 130 -6.17 -24.45 -3.79
C LEU A 130 -5.44 -25.13 -2.63
N LEU A 131 -5.81 -24.85 -1.37
CA LEU A 131 -5.14 -25.40 -0.19
C LEU A 131 -5.04 -26.92 -0.18
N PRO A 132 -6.06 -27.74 -0.59
CA PRO A 132 -5.91 -29.18 -0.65
C PRO A 132 -4.75 -29.67 -1.53
N ALA A 133 -4.46 -28.95 -2.62
CA ALA A 133 -3.34 -29.26 -3.50
C ALA A 133 -1.98 -28.74 -2.97
N LEU A 134 -2.00 -27.84 -1.98
CA LEU A 134 -0.82 -27.19 -1.41
C LEU A 134 -0.46 -27.73 -0.02
N GLU A 135 -1.32 -28.53 0.60
CA GLU A 135 -1.12 -28.99 1.98
C GLU A 135 0.09 -29.93 2.11
N SER A 136 0.36 -30.77 1.09
CA SER A 136 1.53 -31.65 1.05
C SER A 136 2.81 -30.94 0.61
N GLU A 137 2.72 -29.70 0.17
CA GLU A 137 3.87 -28.91 -0.28
C GLU A 137 4.54 -28.20 0.91
N ASN A 138 5.76 -27.74 0.72
CA ASN A 138 6.56 -27.11 1.77
C ASN A 138 6.15 -25.67 2.08
N PHE A 139 4.85 -25.42 2.32
CA PHE A 139 4.29 -24.11 2.61
C PHE A 139 3.73 -24.01 4.03
N HIS A 140 3.90 -22.83 4.63
CA HIS A 140 3.13 -22.40 5.79
C HIS A 140 2.42 -21.07 5.45
N PHE A 141 1.10 -21.04 5.61
CA PHE A 141 0.28 -19.87 5.31
C PHE A 141 -0.08 -19.13 6.59
N THR A 142 0.13 -17.81 6.62
CA THR A 142 -0.51 -16.92 7.60
C THR A 142 -1.55 -16.09 6.88
N VAL A 143 -2.82 -16.23 7.26
CA VAL A 143 -3.96 -15.58 6.61
C VAL A 143 -4.52 -14.49 7.52
N ILE A 144 -4.52 -13.24 7.04
CA ILE A 144 -5.14 -12.11 7.74
C ILE A 144 -6.49 -11.81 7.09
N LEU A 145 -7.57 -12.23 7.73
CA LEU A 145 -8.93 -12.14 7.16
C LEU A 145 -9.49 -10.71 7.17
N GLY A 146 -9.15 -9.91 8.19
CA GLY A 146 -9.84 -8.66 8.45
C GLY A 146 -11.27 -8.87 9.00
N LYS A 147 -11.85 -7.82 9.55
CA LYS A 147 -13.15 -7.88 10.26
C LYS A 147 -14.33 -8.37 9.38
N LEU A 148 -14.23 -8.26 8.07
CA LEU A 148 -15.34 -8.53 7.15
C LEU A 148 -15.33 -9.94 6.54
N ASN A 149 -14.31 -10.75 6.83
CA ASN A 149 -14.16 -12.09 6.26
C ASN A 149 -13.97 -13.17 7.34
N THR A 150 -14.33 -12.86 8.58
CA THR A 150 -14.15 -13.76 9.74
C THR A 150 -14.96 -15.06 9.62
N GLN A 151 -16.02 -15.08 8.79
CA GLN A 151 -16.79 -16.27 8.47
C GLN A 151 -15.98 -17.38 7.78
N LEU A 152 -14.84 -17.05 7.15
CA LEU A 152 -13.95 -18.02 6.52
C LEU A 152 -12.93 -18.64 7.48
N LYS A 153 -12.92 -18.22 8.73
CA LYS A 153 -11.93 -18.66 9.71
C LYS A 153 -11.92 -20.16 9.89
N SER A 154 -13.10 -20.75 10.16
CA SER A 154 -13.26 -22.20 10.34
C SER A 154 -12.78 -22.99 9.13
N ASP A 155 -13.04 -22.48 7.92
CA ASP A 155 -12.66 -23.20 6.69
C ASP A 155 -11.13 -23.22 6.52
N PHE A 156 -10.45 -22.13 6.82
CA PHE A 156 -8.99 -22.06 6.80
C PHE A 156 -8.33 -22.89 7.91
N GLU A 157 -8.90 -22.93 9.11
CA GLU A 157 -8.40 -23.67 10.27
C GLU A 157 -8.51 -25.21 10.10
N THR A 158 -9.17 -25.71 9.04
CA THR A 158 -9.16 -27.15 8.71
C THR A 158 -7.81 -27.63 8.20
N PHE A 159 -6.95 -26.74 7.70
CA PHE A 159 -5.64 -27.05 7.14
C PHE A 159 -4.53 -26.88 8.18
N SER A 160 -3.73 -27.92 8.37
CA SER A 160 -2.68 -27.97 9.41
C SER A 160 -1.51 -27.01 9.17
N ASN A 161 -1.32 -26.59 7.92
CA ASN A 161 -0.26 -25.64 7.51
C ASN A 161 -0.76 -24.18 7.39
N VAL A 162 -1.92 -23.85 7.99
CA VAL A 162 -2.53 -22.53 7.93
C VAL A 162 -2.71 -21.95 9.34
N GLU A 163 -2.12 -20.77 9.57
CA GLU A 163 -2.38 -19.92 10.74
C GLU A 163 -3.36 -18.80 10.35
N VAL A 164 -4.47 -18.65 11.08
CA VAL A 164 -5.48 -17.61 10.81
C VAL A 164 -5.40 -16.50 11.84
N ARG A 165 -5.42 -15.26 11.35
CA ARG A 165 -5.54 -14.06 12.17
C ARG A 165 -6.70 -13.20 11.68
N GLU A 166 -7.60 -12.83 12.57
CA GLU A 166 -8.73 -11.96 12.23
C GLU A 166 -8.28 -10.51 12.04
N PHE A 167 -7.34 -10.09 12.85
CA PHE A 167 -6.77 -8.74 12.82
C PHE A 167 -5.31 -8.78 13.31
N CYS A 168 -4.51 -7.87 12.78
CA CYS A 168 -3.15 -7.62 13.25
C CYS A 168 -2.96 -6.13 13.51
N SER A 169 -2.34 -5.80 14.62
CA SER A 169 -1.77 -4.47 14.82
C SER A 169 -0.64 -4.21 13.83
N GLN A 170 -0.26 -2.94 13.65
CA GLN A 170 0.83 -2.60 12.74
C GLN A 170 2.15 -3.32 13.12
N LYS A 171 2.47 -3.42 14.41
CA LYS A 171 3.67 -4.14 14.88
C LYS A 171 3.64 -5.63 14.57
N GLU A 172 2.50 -6.27 14.77
CA GLU A 172 2.31 -7.69 14.44
C GLU A 172 2.42 -7.92 12.93
N LEU A 173 1.85 -7.02 12.13
CA LEU A 173 1.95 -7.08 10.66
C LEU A 173 3.41 -7.01 10.20
N TRP A 174 4.20 -6.12 10.77
CA TRP A 174 5.62 -6.01 10.43
C TRP A 174 6.41 -7.26 10.87
N ALA A 175 6.08 -7.83 12.02
CA ALA A 175 6.66 -9.11 12.43
C ALA A 175 6.30 -10.24 11.44
N LEU A 176 5.08 -10.21 10.88
CA LEU A 176 4.69 -11.14 9.82
C LEU A 176 5.47 -10.88 8.52
N TYR A 177 5.66 -9.62 8.10
CA TYR A 177 6.51 -9.31 6.95
C TYR A 177 7.95 -9.83 7.14
N MET A 178 8.49 -9.69 8.34
CA MET A 178 9.83 -10.22 8.65
C MET A 178 9.92 -11.74 8.47
N ARG A 179 8.93 -12.50 8.95
CA ARG A 179 8.91 -13.96 8.92
C ARG A 179 8.51 -14.54 7.56
N SER A 180 7.75 -13.79 6.76
CA SER A 180 7.23 -14.27 5.48
C SER A 180 8.27 -14.17 4.37
N ASP A 181 8.24 -15.12 3.45
CA ASP A 181 9.06 -15.14 2.23
C ASP A 181 8.28 -14.55 1.06
N ILE A 182 6.96 -14.82 1.02
CA ILE A 182 6.05 -14.42 -0.06
C ILE A 182 4.88 -13.67 0.55
N ALA A 183 4.36 -12.67 -0.15
CA ALA A 183 3.05 -12.07 0.16
C ALA A 183 2.11 -12.18 -1.03
N ILE A 184 0.91 -12.75 -0.79
CA ILE A 184 -0.22 -12.67 -1.71
C ILE A 184 -1.06 -11.48 -1.25
N THR A 185 -1.12 -10.43 -2.07
CA THR A 185 -1.58 -9.13 -1.61
C THR A 185 -2.37 -8.35 -2.66
N ARG A 186 -3.08 -7.34 -2.21
CA ARG A 186 -3.65 -6.29 -3.07
C ARG A 186 -2.55 -5.25 -3.40
N ALA A 187 -2.78 -4.43 -4.42
CA ALA A 187 -1.79 -3.48 -4.89
C ALA A 187 -1.99 -2.04 -4.36
N GLY A 188 -2.27 -1.92 -3.06
CA GLY A 188 -2.21 -0.63 -2.38
C GLY A 188 -0.76 -0.18 -2.18
N THR A 189 -0.43 1.04 -2.58
CA THR A 189 0.97 1.52 -2.66
C THR A 189 1.71 1.50 -1.33
N THR A 190 1.05 1.78 -0.22
CA THR A 190 1.67 1.70 1.12
C THR A 190 2.05 0.26 1.46
N SER A 191 1.13 -0.70 1.25
CA SER A 191 1.41 -2.12 1.50
C SER A 191 2.50 -2.66 0.60
N LEU A 192 2.50 -2.29 -0.70
CA LEU A 192 3.57 -2.67 -1.63
C LEU A 192 4.93 -2.16 -1.15
N ALA A 193 4.99 -0.91 -0.69
CA ALA A 193 6.24 -0.31 -0.22
C ALA A 193 6.74 -0.93 1.09
N GLU A 194 5.83 -1.24 2.03
CA GLU A 194 6.18 -1.95 3.26
C GLU A 194 6.71 -3.35 2.95
N GLN A 195 5.99 -4.10 2.10
CA GLN A 195 6.38 -5.47 1.72
C GLN A 195 7.70 -5.51 0.93
N ASP A 196 7.92 -4.55 0.03
CA ASP A 196 9.20 -4.38 -0.69
C ASP A 196 10.36 -4.07 0.26
N LEU A 197 10.10 -3.27 1.30
CA LEU A 197 11.10 -2.96 2.33
C LEU A 197 11.59 -4.21 3.07
N PHE A 198 10.73 -5.20 3.23
CA PHE A 198 11.04 -6.49 3.86
C PHE A 198 11.46 -7.58 2.86
N ASP A 199 11.74 -7.22 1.61
CA ASP A 199 12.19 -8.11 0.53
C ASP A 199 11.24 -9.31 0.27
N LEU A 200 9.93 -9.14 0.47
CA LEU A 200 8.97 -10.19 0.15
C LEU A 200 8.81 -10.36 -1.36
N LYS A 201 8.72 -11.61 -1.82
CA LYS A 201 8.26 -11.90 -3.17
C LYS A 201 6.76 -11.65 -3.25
N LEU A 202 6.34 -10.69 -4.09
CA LEU A 202 4.95 -10.26 -4.16
C LEU A 202 4.20 -10.99 -5.27
N ILE A 203 3.08 -11.63 -4.91
CA ILE A 203 2.03 -12.06 -5.82
C ILE A 203 0.87 -11.07 -5.65
N MET A 204 0.79 -10.14 -6.58
CA MET A 204 -0.18 -9.06 -6.54
C MET A 204 -1.46 -9.46 -7.29
N VAL A 205 -2.58 -9.38 -6.60
CA VAL A 205 -3.93 -9.61 -7.14
C VAL A 205 -4.74 -8.34 -6.93
N PRO A 206 -4.66 -7.35 -7.83
CA PRO A 206 -5.35 -6.07 -7.68
C PRO A 206 -6.86 -6.25 -7.58
N ILE A 207 -7.52 -5.35 -6.83
CA ILE A 207 -8.98 -5.29 -6.80
C ILE A 207 -9.45 -4.79 -8.18
N PRO A 208 -10.35 -5.52 -8.86
CA PRO A 208 -10.87 -5.12 -10.16
C PRO A 208 -11.58 -3.77 -10.10
N ARG A 209 -11.50 -3.01 -11.19
CA ARG A 209 -12.22 -1.73 -11.37
C ARG A 209 -11.89 -0.64 -10.35
N THR A 210 -10.78 -0.77 -9.63
CA THR A 210 -10.25 0.35 -8.85
C THR A 210 -9.49 1.30 -9.76
N HIS A 211 -9.40 2.57 -9.32
CA HIS A 211 -8.73 3.63 -10.10
C HIS A 211 -7.24 3.35 -10.33
N ASP A 212 -6.59 2.72 -9.37
CA ASP A 212 -5.13 2.76 -9.18
C ASP A 212 -4.46 1.39 -9.06
N GLN A 213 -5.07 0.40 -8.40
CA GLN A 213 -4.37 -0.83 -7.99
C GLN A 213 -3.77 -1.63 -9.15
N PHE A 214 -4.49 -1.79 -10.26
CA PHE A 214 -3.94 -2.52 -11.41
C PHE A 214 -2.74 -1.78 -12.03
N ALA A 215 -2.85 -0.46 -12.13
CA ALA A 215 -1.75 0.37 -12.64
C ALA A 215 -0.54 0.36 -11.69
N ASN A 216 -0.77 0.39 -10.38
CA ASN A 216 0.27 0.29 -9.37
C ASN A 216 1.00 -1.06 -9.45
N ALA A 217 0.26 -2.18 -9.50
CA ALA A 217 0.83 -3.52 -9.65
C ALA A 217 1.64 -3.66 -10.94
N LYS A 218 1.09 -3.20 -12.08
CA LYS A 218 1.79 -3.22 -13.35
C LYS A 218 3.10 -2.43 -13.28
N ARG A 219 3.06 -1.22 -12.72
CA ARG A 219 4.26 -0.40 -12.57
C ARG A 219 5.27 -1.01 -11.60
N TYR A 220 4.79 -1.68 -10.55
CA TYR A 220 5.67 -2.41 -9.63
C TYR A 220 6.44 -3.50 -10.36
N VAL A 221 5.75 -4.36 -11.15
CA VAL A 221 6.39 -5.44 -11.92
C VAL A 221 7.38 -4.92 -12.98
N GLU A 222 7.12 -3.75 -13.56
CA GLU A 222 8.05 -3.12 -14.51
C GLU A 222 9.37 -2.67 -13.85
N GLN A 223 9.38 -2.43 -12.54
CA GLN A 223 10.52 -1.85 -11.81
C GLN A 223 11.13 -2.81 -10.77
N ARG A 224 10.41 -3.84 -10.38
CA ARG A 224 10.71 -4.76 -9.29
C ARG A 224 10.36 -6.19 -9.67
N ASP A 225 10.92 -7.14 -8.92
CA ASP A 225 10.60 -8.56 -9.09
C ASP A 225 9.31 -8.93 -8.36
N GLY A 226 8.20 -9.01 -9.10
CA GLY A 226 6.87 -9.37 -8.61
C GLY A 226 6.04 -10.09 -9.65
N ILE A 227 4.94 -10.69 -9.23
CA ILE A 227 3.98 -11.41 -10.06
C ILE A 227 2.66 -10.67 -10.02
N LEU A 228 2.09 -10.36 -11.18
CA LEU A 228 0.78 -9.73 -11.30
C LEU A 228 -0.21 -10.75 -11.86
N LEU A 229 -1.29 -11.00 -11.11
CA LEU A 229 -2.39 -11.88 -11.53
C LEU A 229 -3.70 -11.10 -11.54
N ASP A 230 -4.52 -11.38 -12.55
CA ASP A 230 -5.87 -10.83 -12.68
C ASP A 230 -6.90 -11.84 -12.16
N GLN A 231 -7.61 -11.49 -11.09
CA GLN A 231 -8.61 -12.37 -10.49
C GLN A 231 -9.87 -12.57 -11.36
N ASP A 232 -10.11 -11.69 -12.35
CA ASP A 232 -11.24 -11.81 -13.29
C ASP A 232 -10.86 -12.70 -14.50
N SER A 233 -9.61 -13.14 -14.61
CA SER A 233 -9.17 -14.07 -15.66
C SER A 233 -9.71 -15.47 -15.42
N PRO A 234 -10.25 -16.18 -16.46
CA PRO A 234 -10.77 -17.54 -16.30
C PRO A 234 -9.75 -18.55 -15.78
N ASP A 235 -8.47 -18.31 -16.03
CA ASP A 235 -7.35 -19.16 -15.62
C ASP A 235 -6.64 -18.67 -14.34
N PHE A 236 -7.25 -17.73 -13.61
CA PHE A 236 -6.66 -17.11 -12.42
C PHE A 236 -6.17 -18.13 -11.41
N LYS A 237 -7.04 -19.09 -11.00
CA LYS A 237 -6.68 -20.10 -9.99
C LYS A 237 -5.55 -21.02 -10.48
N ALA A 238 -5.60 -21.44 -11.74
CA ALA A 238 -4.55 -22.28 -12.33
C ALA A 238 -3.20 -21.54 -12.37
N LYS A 239 -3.20 -20.27 -12.75
CA LYS A 239 -1.99 -19.44 -12.73
C LYS A 239 -1.48 -19.22 -11.32
N LEU A 240 -2.35 -18.93 -10.35
CA LEU A 240 -1.97 -18.74 -8.96
C LEU A 240 -1.33 -20.01 -8.39
N LEU A 241 -1.93 -21.17 -8.62
CA LEU A 241 -1.36 -22.47 -8.22
C LEU A 241 0.02 -22.70 -8.88
N ALA A 242 0.13 -22.46 -10.18
CA ALA A 242 1.38 -22.66 -10.90
C ALA A 242 2.50 -21.76 -10.37
N GLU A 243 2.21 -20.49 -10.07
CA GLU A 243 3.20 -19.56 -9.50
C GLU A 243 3.59 -19.95 -8.07
N LEU A 244 2.64 -20.40 -7.23
CA LEU A 244 2.94 -20.92 -5.90
C LEU A 244 3.86 -22.14 -5.97
N LEU A 245 3.55 -23.12 -6.81
CA LEU A 245 4.36 -24.34 -6.95
C LEU A 245 5.79 -24.05 -7.44
N LYS A 246 6.00 -23.03 -8.30
CA LYS A 246 7.35 -22.57 -8.69
C LYS A 246 8.12 -22.01 -7.49
N LEU A 247 7.42 -21.45 -6.50
CA LEU A 247 8.00 -20.79 -5.34
C LEU A 247 8.06 -21.66 -4.08
N LYS A 248 7.75 -22.96 -4.15
CA LYS A 248 7.65 -23.88 -3.00
C LYS A 248 8.90 -23.99 -2.11
N ASN A 249 10.06 -23.61 -2.61
CA ASN A 249 11.30 -23.58 -1.83
C ASN A 249 11.93 -22.19 -1.83
N PHE A 250 11.15 -21.17 -2.21
CA PHE A 250 11.65 -19.82 -2.24
C PHE A 250 11.92 -19.33 -0.81
N LYS A 251 13.08 -18.73 -0.64
CA LYS A 251 13.46 -18.01 0.58
C LYS A 251 13.94 -16.62 0.19
N LYS A 252 13.36 -15.62 0.84
CA LYS A 252 13.85 -14.26 0.63
C LYS A 252 15.29 -14.15 1.14
N THR A 253 16.10 -13.45 0.40
CA THR A 253 17.43 -13.05 0.88
C THR A 253 17.21 -11.80 1.71
N ILE A 254 17.37 -11.91 3.04
CA ILE A 254 17.35 -10.74 3.91
C ILE A 254 18.62 -9.95 3.58
N THR A 255 18.49 -9.02 2.64
CA THR A 255 19.48 -7.96 2.54
C THR A 255 19.26 -7.10 3.78
N GLN A 256 20.33 -6.79 4.51
CA GLN A 256 20.30 -5.74 5.52
C GLN A 256 20.15 -4.38 4.80
N LYS A 257 19.02 -4.20 4.11
CA LYS A 257 18.56 -2.84 3.81
C LYS A 257 18.50 -2.16 5.16
N ASP A 258 19.20 -1.07 5.29
CA ASP A 258 18.99 -0.22 6.45
C ASP A 258 17.55 0.32 6.36
N ILE A 259 16.63 -0.45 6.94
CA ILE A 259 15.19 -0.15 6.99
C ILE A 259 14.99 1.27 7.49
N LYS A 260 15.79 1.68 8.49
CA LYS A 260 15.75 3.02 9.05
C LYS A 260 16.10 4.07 8.00
N THR A 261 17.17 3.88 7.26
CA THR A 261 17.56 4.79 6.18
C THR A 261 16.50 4.84 5.08
N ALA A 262 15.99 3.70 4.63
CA ALA A 262 14.95 3.65 3.59
C ALA A 262 13.65 4.37 3.98
N ILE A 263 13.29 4.41 5.27
CA ILE A 263 12.14 5.15 5.79
C ILE A 263 12.44 6.65 5.92
N LEU A 264 13.63 7.00 6.40
CA LEU A 264 13.95 8.38 6.76
C LEU A 264 14.37 9.24 5.56
N GLU A 265 15.08 8.67 4.58
CA GLU A 265 15.60 9.46 3.44
C GLU A 265 14.51 10.18 2.63
N PRO A 266 13.36 9.55 2.27
CA PRO A 266 12.26 10.26 1.60
C PRO A 266 11.75 11.46 2.41
N LYS A 267 11.65 11.30 3.74
CA LYS A 267 11.16 12.36 4.64
C LYS A 267 12.17 13.49 4.80
N LYS A 268 13.45 13.16 4.98
CA LYS A 268 14.53 14.16 5.07
C LYS A 268 14.60 15.02 3.80
N GLN A 269 14.49 14.40 2.62
CA GLN A 269 14.49 15.11 1.36
C GLN A 269 13.34 16.11 1.27
N ILE A 270 12.11 15.68 1.63
CA ILE A 270 10.94 16.56 1.64
C ILE A 270 11.11 17.69 2.67
N LEU A 271 11.55 17.37 3.89
CA LEU A 271 11.77 18.37 4.94
C LEU A 271 12.84 19.38 4.56
N SER A 272 13.94 18.93 3.96
CA SER A 272 14.99 19.82 3.44
C SER A 272 14.44 20.82 2.43
N ASP A 273 13.62 20.36 1.48
CA ASP A 273 12.98 21.25 0.48
C ASP A 273 11.93 22.21 1.11
N MET A 274 11.41 21.90 2.31
CA MET A 274 10.43 22.75 3.02
C MET A 274 11.08 23.86 3.86
N ILE A 275 12.26 23.58 4.42
CA ILE A 275 12.94 24.46 5.39
C ILE A 275 13.99 25.33 4.69
N GLY A 276 14.59 24.85 3.60
CA GLY A 276 15.54 25.59 2.76
C GLY A 276 14.85 26.47 1.74
#